data_8b323aac3ef887504461ae05882357e3
#
_entry.id   8b323aac3ef887504461ae05882357e3
#
_cell.length_a   1.000
_cell.length_b   1.000
_cell.length_c   1.000
_cell.angle_alpha   90.00
_cell.angle_beta   90.00
_cell.angle_gamma   90.00
#
_symmetry.space_group_name_H-M   'P 1'
#
loop_
_entity.id
_entity.type
_entity.pdbx_description
1 polymer ?
#
loop_
_entity_poly.entity_id
_entity_poly.type
_entity_poly.pdbx_seq_one_letter_code
_entity_poly.pdbx_strand_id
1 'polypeptide(L)'
;MVTLCYLRRFMVYFKDILGATNHKEVAVSEELLDCFRRIDATLRQFEGLTSGQISNSDRRAVLDGLGTASSDYRHTIYKEDFSGRKGTLALSELEGFIDVALKHLEHSIHANKRKDGLYHAYNLMTVEADGGVQITYLPEMLEGQVAILSAGLLDASESVAVLDALKASALFR
;
A
#
# COMPACT_ATOMS: atom_id res chain seq x y z
N MET A 1 -3.31 -7.01 -5.15
CA MET A 1 -3.65 -7.28 -3.74
C MET A 1 -2.53 -8.05 -3.02
N VAL A 2 -1.97 -9.12 -3.59
CA VAL A 2 -0.89 -9.92 -2.95
C VAL A 2 0.25 -9.03 -2.41
N THR A 3 0.82 -8.16 -3.24
CA THR A 3 1.89 -7.23 -2.82
C THR A 3 1.46 -6.32 -1.66
N LEU A 4 0.20 -5.87 -1.63
CA LEU A 4 -0.32 -5.02 -0.55
C LEU A 4 -0.35 -5.77 0.80
N CYS A 5 -0.72 -7.05 0.79
CA CYS A 5 -0.71 -7.89 2.00
C CYS A 5 0.69 -8.04 2.58
N TYR A 6 1.70 -8.29 1.74
CA TYR A 6 3.08 -8.39 2.20
C TYR A 6 3.64 -7.04 2.67
N LEU A 7 3.30 -5.95 1.96
CA LEU A 7 3.70 -4.60 2.38
C LEU A 7 3.07 -4.24 3.73
N ARG A 8 1.78 -4.56 3.93
CA ARG A 8 1.12 -4.37 5.23
C ARG A 8 1.85 -5.10 6.35
N ARG A 9 2.17 -6.38 6.16
CA ARG A 9 2.94 -7.16 7.16
C ARG A 9 4.28 -6.50 7.49
N PHE A 10 4.98 -6.07 6.44
CA PHE A 10 6.25 -5.37 6.62
C PHE A 10 6.07 -4.06 7.41
N MET A 11 5.06 -3.25 7.07
CA MET A 11 4.81 -1.98 7.76
C MET A 11 4.48 -2.18 9.25
N VAL A 12 3.63 -3.16 9.58
CA VAL A 12 3.32 -3.51 10.98
C VAL A 12 4.58 -3.94 11.72
N TYR A 13 5.33 -4.88 11.17
CA TYR A 13 6.59 -5.34 11.76
C TYR A 13 7.61 -4.21 11.93
N PHE A 14 7.72 -3.35 10.93
CA PHE A 14 8.64 -2.21 10.98
C PHE A 14 8.23 -1.19 12.05
N LYS A 15 6.93 -0.98 12.24
CA LYS A 15 6.42 -0.13 13.32
C LYS A 15 6.81 -0.68 14.70
N ASP A 16 6.75 -2.00 14.89
CA ASP A 16 7.19 -2.65 16.14
C ASP A 16 8.70 -2.43 16.39
N ILE A 17 9.53 -2.52 15.34
CA ILE A 17 10.96 -2.22 15.43
C ILE A 17 11.20 -0.76 15.83
N LEU A 18 10.47 0.19 15.22
CA LEU A 18 10.60 1.61 15.56
C LEU A 18 10.22 1.86 17.02
N GLY A 19 9.14 1.23 17.51
CA GLY A 19 8.73 1.34 18.90
C GLY A 19 9.72 0.73 19.92
N ALA A 20 10.56 -0.20 19.48
CA ALA A 20 11.55 -0.85 20.33
C ALA A 20 12.91 -0.10 20.35
N THR A 21 13.15 0.87 19.48
CA THR A 21 14.42 1.62 19.43
C THR A 21 14.43 2.83 20.36
N ASN A 22 15.63 3.15 20.87
CA ASN A 22 15.85 4.39 21.64
C ASN A 22 16.27 5.58 20.77
N HIS A 23 16.48 5.37 19.47
CA HIS A 23 16.78 6.44 18.55
C HIS A 23 15.57 7.37 18.37
N LYS A 24 15.82 8.65 18.18
CA LYS A 24 14.77 9.66 17.93
C LYS A 24 14.71 10.05 16.46
N GLU A 25 15.82 9.90 15.76
CA GLU A 25 16.00 10.35 14.40
C GLU A 25 17.05 9.52 13.68
N VAL A 26 17.04 9.57 12.35
CA VAL A 26 18.04 8.96 11.47
C VAL A 26 18.47 9.95 10.40
N ALA A 27 19.74 9.89 10.01
CA ALA A 27 20.26 10.67 8.90
C ALA A 27 20.06 9.89 7.59
N VAL A 28 19.35 10.49 6.65
CA VAL A 28 19.10 9.96 5.31
C VAL A 28 19.56 10.94 4.24
N SER A 29 19.75 10.49 2.99
CA SER A 29 20.07 11.42 1.91
C SER A 29 18.92 12.45 1.72
N GLU A 30 19.26 13.68 1.34
CA GLU A 30 18.25 14.71 1.11
C GLU A 30 17.28 14.32 0.00
N GLU A 31 17.76 13.63 -1.03
CA GLU A 31 16.95 13.16 -2.14
C GLU A 31 15.88 12.14 -1.68
N LEU A 32 16.27 11.20 -0.80
CA LEU A 32 15.33 10.25 -0.22
C LEU A 32 14.32 10.93 0.73
N LEU A 33 14.80 11.91 1.51
CA LEU A 33 13.95 12.67 2.44
C LEU A 33 12.89 13.48 1.69
N ASP A 34 13.24 14.12 0.58
CA ASP A 34 12.28 14.81 -0.27
C ASP A 34 11.24 13.86 -0.86
N CYS A 35 11.68 12.75 -1.44
CA CYS A 35 10.79 11.71 -1.97
C CYS A 35 9.82 11.19 -0.89
N PHE A 36 10.35 10.85 0.29
CA PHE A 36 9.56 10.37 1.43
C PHE A 36 8.47 11.38 1.82
N ARG A 37 8.83 12.65 2.00
CA ARG A 37 7.88 13.69 2.41
C ARG A 37 6.80 13.96 1.37
N ARG A 38 7.12 13.88 0.10
CA ARG A 38 6.15 14.03 -0.98
C ARG A 38 5.18 12.85 -1.05
N ILE A 39 5.66 11.62 -0.82
CA ILE A 39 4.81 10.43 -0.72
C ILE A 39 3.89 10.54 0.52
N ASP A 40 4.43 10.90 1.68
CA ASP A 40 3.65 11.12 2.92
C ASP A 40 2.58 12.19 2.73
N ALA A 41 2.95 13.32 2.15
CA ALA A 41 2.00 14.41 1.85
C ALA A 41 0.86 13.95 0.93
N THR A 42 1.17 13.14 -0.10
CA THR A 42 0.16 12.58 -0.99
C THR A 42 -0.79 11.64 -0.24
N LEU A 43 -0.27 10.73 0.57
CA LEU A 43 -1.12 9.80 1.34
C LEU A 43 -2.01 10.53 2.33
N ARG A 44 -1.49 11.56 3.03
CA ARG A 44 -2.28 12.39 3.95
C ARG A 44 -3.34 13.22 3.24
N GLN A 45 -3.02 13.79 2.09
CA GLN A 45 -3.98 14.55 1.27
C GLN A 45 -5.21 13.70 0.92
N PHE A 46 -5.00 12.43 0.63
CA PHE A 46 -6.04 11.50 0.20
C PHE A 46 -6.50 10.53 1.29
N GLU A 47 -6.14 10.74 2.55
CA GLU A 47 -6.53 9.88 3.67
C GLU A 47 -8.05 9.75 3.80
N GLY A 48 -8.81 10.81 3.52
CA GLY A 48 -10.27 10.80 3.56
C GLY A 48 -10.92 9.80 2.60
N LEU A 49 -10.23 9.41 1.53
CA LEU A 49 -10.72 8.40 0.58
C LEU A 49 -10.77 6.98 1.16
N THR A 50 -10.06 6.72 2.25
CA THR A 50 -10.02 5.39 2.89
C THR A 50 -11.30 5.05 3.67
N SER A 51 -12.28 5.96 3.73
CA SER A 51 -13.57 5.74 4.39
C SER A 51 -14.70 5.30 3.47
N GLY A 52 -14.46 5.17 2.15
CA GLY A 52 -15.51 4.88 1.18
C GLY A 52 -15.01 4.31 -0.14
N GLN A 53 -15.85 4.39 -1.16
CA GLN A 53 -15.46 4.01 -2.51
C GLN A 53 -14.60 5.11 -3.15
N ILE A 54 -13.50 4.70 -3.78
CA ILE A 54 -12.59 5.61 -4.48
C ILE A 54 -13.02 5.70 -5.96
N SER A 55 -13.25 6.91 -6.46
CA SER A 55 -13.58 7.15 -7.86
C SER A 55 -12.38 6.92 -8.79
N ASN A 56 -12.62 6.79 -10.09
CA ASN A 56 -11.54 6.65 -11.08
C ASN A 56 -10.66 7.91 -11.15
N SER A 57 -11.25 9.10 -10.94
CA SER A 57 -10.50 10.37 -10.87
C SER A 57 -9.64 10.46 -9.61
N ASP A 58 -10.17 10.04 -8.44
CA ASP A 58 -9.38 10.04 -7.20
C ASP A 58 -8.22 9.06 -7.27
N ARG A 59 -8.44 7.86 -7.82
CA ARG A 59 -7.34 6.91 -8.08
C ARG A 59 -6.25 7.52 -8.97
N ARG A 60 -6.66 8.25 -10.00
CA ARG A 60 -5.72 8.96 -10.87
C ARG A 60 -4.92 9.99 -10.10
N ALA A 61 -5.56 10.80 -9.27
CA ALA A 61 -4.89 11.83 -8.49
C ALA A 61 -3.87 11.22 -7.49
N VAL A 62 -4.22 10.14 -6.81
CA VAL A 62 -3.28 9.41 -5.94
C VAL A 62 -2.12 8.83 -6.74
N LEU A 63 -2.40 8.19 -7.88
CA LEU A 63 -1.37 7.62 -8.76
C LEU A 63 -0.40 8.68 -9.26
N ASP A 64 -0.90 9.84 -9.68
CA ASP A 64 -0.07 10.94 -10.17
C ASP A 64 0.81 11.51 -9.06
N GLY A 65 0.27 11.69 -7.85
CA GLY A 65 1.04 12.18 -6.70
C GLY A 65 2.19 11.24 -6.32
N LEU A 66 1.89 9.95 -6.14
CA LEU A 66 2.90 8.95 -5.80
C LEU A 66 3.89 8.71 -6.95
N GLY A 67 3.38 8.66 -8.19
CA GLY A 67 4.17 8.43 -9.39
C GLY A 67 5.14 9.56 -9.67
N THR A 68 4.70 10.81 -9.52
CA THR A 68 5.55 11.99 -9.73
C THR A 68 6.68 12.04 -8.70
N ALA A 69 6.35 11.89 -7.40
CA ALA A 69 7.36 11.87 -6.34
C ALA A 69 8.45 10.81 -6.59
N SER A 70 8.03 9.59 -6.96
CA SER A 70 8.95 8.47 -7.23
C SER A 70 9.75 8.64 -8.52
N SER A 71 9.13 9.23 -9.57
CA SER A 71 9.79 9.47 -10.86
C SER A 71 10.84 10.57 -10.75
N ASP A 72 10.54 11.64 -10.04
CA ASP A 72 11.47 12.74 -9.81
C ASP A 72 12.68 12.27 -9.00
N TYR A 73 12.46 11.53 -7.92
CA TYR A 73 13.54 10.91 -7.15
C TYR A 73 14.45 10.05 -8.03
N ARG A 74 13.87 9.15 -8.81
CA ARG A 74 14.62 8.28 -9.71
C ARG A 74 15.36 9.05 -10.79
N HIS A 75 14.73 10.11 -11.34
CA HIS A 75 15.36 10.98 -12.34
C HIS A 75 16.59 11.70 -11.76
N THR A 76 16.47 12.25 -10.55
CA THR A 76 17.57 12.93 -9.87
C THR A 76 18.76 11.99 -9.66
N ILE A 77 18.54 10.83 -9.02
CA ILE A 77 19.65 9.91 -8.72
C ILE A 77 20.31 9.25 -9.94
N TYR A 78 19.57 9.14 -11.08
CA TYR A 78 20.15 8.56 -12.30
C TYR A 78 20.85 9.57 -13.21
N LYS A 79 20.51 10.86 -13.11
CA LYS A 79 21.14 11.90 -13.91
C LYS A 79 22.18 12.73 -13.16
N GLU A 80 21.94 12.99 -11.90
CA GLU A 80 22.71 13.93 -11.09
C GLU A 80 23.52 13.25 -9.98
N ASP A 81 23.30 11.93 -9.77
CA ASP A 81 23.80 11.17 -8.64
C ASP A 81 23.29 11.70 -7.28
N PHE A 82 23.75 11.08 -6.19
CA PHE A 82 23.48 11.59 -4.86
C PHE A 82 24.37 12.81 -4.56
N SER A 83 23.75 13.88 -4.05
CA SER A 83 24.48 15.10 -3.66
C SER A 83 25.48 14.88 -2.50
N GLY A 84 25.37 13.75 -1.80
CA GLY A 84 26.13 13.46 -0.59
C GLY A 84 25.63 14.18 0.67
N ARG A 85 24.67 15.11 0.52
CA ARG A 85 24.06 15.78 1.66
C ARG A 85 23.09 14.87 2.38
N LYS A 86 22.98 15.05 3.70
CA LYS A 86 22.05 14.31 4.55
C LYS A 86 21.12 15.25 5.30
N GLY A 87 19.86 14.90 5.33
CA GLY A 87 18.86 15.51 6.20
C GLY A 87 18.47 14.58 7.34
N THR A 88 17.82 15.12 8.33
CA THR A 88 17.33 14.38 9.50
C THR A 88 15.86 13.98 9.28
N LEU A 89 15.55 12.71 9.49
CA LEU A 89 14.20 12.18 9.55
C LEU A 89 13.90 11.78 10.99
N ALA A 90 12.93 12.43 11.62
CA ALA A 90 12.45 12.02 12.94
C ALA A 90 11.70 10.68 12.85
N LEU A 91 11.94 9.76 13.79
CA LEU A 91 11.26 8.47 13.80
C LEU A 91 9.75 8.62 14.02
N SER A 92 9.31 9.64 14.75
CA SER A 92 7.88 9.97 14.88
C SER A 92 7.22 10.39 13.54
N GLU A 93 7.99 11.04 12.64
CA GLU A 93 7.52 11.35 11.27
C GLU A 93 7.33 10.06 10.47
N LEU A 94 8.27 9.12 10.61
CA LEU A 94 8.19 7.80 9.96
C LEU A 94 7.06 6.93 10.53
N GLU A 95 6.85 6.92 11.85
CA GLU A 95 5.71 6.24 12.49
C GLU A 95 4.36 6.79 11.98
N GLY A 96 4.22 8.12 11.93
CA GLY A 96 3.02 8.75 11.39
C GLY A 96 2.77 8.43 9.91
N PHE A 97 3.82 8.32 9.11
CA PHE A 97 3.73 7.84 7.73
C PHE A 97 3.22 6.40 7.66
N ILE A 98 3.76 5.50 8.50
CA ILE A 98 3.32 4.10 8.54
C ILE A 98 1.82 4.02 8.87
N ASP A 99 1.33 4.82 9.82
CA ASP A 99 -0.08 4.82 10.20
C ASP A 99 -1.00 5.23 9.03
N VAL A 100 -0.63 6.25 8.29
CA VAL A 100 -1.39 6.67 7.10
C VAL A 100 -1.29 5.64 5.99
N ALA A 101 -0.10 5.10 5.74
CA ALA A 101 0.11 4.07 4.73
C ALA A 101 -0.71 2.80 5.02
N LEU A 102 -0.76 2.37 6.28
CA LEU A 102 -1.58 1.22 6.69
C LEU A 102 -3.07 1.43 6.40
N LYS A 103 -3.63 2.62 6.62
CA LYS A 103 -5.03 2.93 6.27
C LYS A 103 -5.30 2.73 4.78
N HIS A 104 -4.43 3.24 3.91
CA HIS A 104 -4.56 3.06 2.46
C HIS A 104 -4.41 1.60 2.03
N LEU A 105 -3.45 0.87 2.61
CA LEU A 105 -3.21 -0.54 2.33
C LEU A 105 -4.42 -1.38 2.75
N GLU A 106 -4.90 -1.22 3.97
CA GLU A 106 -6.02 -1.98 4.53
C GLU A 106 -7.33 -1.70 3.78
N HIS A 107 -7.63 -0.44 3.47
CA HIS A 107 -8.75 -0.08 2.62
C HIS A 107 -8.67 -0.78 1.26
N SER A 108 -7.51 -0.74 0.60
CA SER A 108 -7.30 -1.36 -0.70
C SER A 108 -7.42 -2.89 -0.64
N ILE A 109 -6.94 -3.52 0.44
CA ILE A 109 -7.08 -4.96 0.66
C ILE A 109 -8.57 -5.32 0.83
N HIS A 110 -9.30 -4.60 1.67
CA HIS A 110 -10.73 -4.83 1.87
C HIS A 110 -11.55 -4.63 0.59
N ALA A 111 -11.21 -3.64 -0.23
CA ALA A 111 -11.84 -3.39 -1.52
C ALA A 111 -11.66 -4.55 -2.54
N ASN A 112 -10.72 -5.47 -2.26
CA ASN A 112 -10.50 -6.66 -3.07
C ASN A 112 -11.29 -7.89 -2.60
N LYS A 113 -12.10 -7.76 -1.54
CA LYS A 113 -12.99 -8.84 -1.09
C LYS A 113 -14.10 -9.06 -2.11
N ARG A 114 -14.31 -10.30 -2.53
CA ARG A 114 -15.31 -10.73 -3.50
C ARG A 114 -16.63 -11.08 -2.81
N LYS A 115 -17.70 -11.16 -3.58
CA LYS A 115 -19.02 -11.55 -3.07
C LYS A 115 -19.08 -13.00 -2.58
N ASP A 116 -18.21 -13.86 -3.09
CA ASP A 116 -18.09 -15.27 -2.68
C ASP A 116 -17.20 -15.48 -1.44
N GLY A 117 -16.75 -14.40 -0.80
CA GLY A 117 -15.91 -14.45 0.40
C GLY A 117 -14.42 -14.61 0.15
N LEU A 118 -14.00 -14.85 -1.09
CA LEU A 118 -12.61 -14.88 -1.50
C LEU A 118 -12.06 -13.47 -1.77
N TYR A 119 -10.78 -13.37 -2.10
CA TYR A 119 -10.11 -12.12 -2.44
C TYR A 119 -9.49 -12.17 -3.84
N HIS A 120 -9.57 -11.05 -4.57
CA HIS A 120 -8.82 -10.91 -5.82
C HIS A 120 -7.31 -10.91 -5.54
N ALA A 121 -6.53 -11.65 -6.34
CA ALA A 121 -5.08 -11.71 -6.20
C ALA A 121 -4.40 -10.54 -6.91
N TYR A 122 -4.75 -10.34 -8.18
CA TYR A 122 -4.17 -9.33 -9.05
C TYR A 122 -5.25 -8.53 -9.75
N ASN A 123 -4.95 -7.25 -9.91
CA ASN A 123 -5.82 -6.30 -10.58
C ASN A 123 -5.14 -5.78 -11.84
N LEU A 124 -5.95 -5.45 -12.82
CA LEU A 124 -5.52 -4.69 -14.00
C LEU A 124 -5.89 -3.23 -13.82
N MET A 125 -5.01 -2.35 -14.24
CA MET A 125 -5.22 -0.91 -14.22
C MET A 125 -5.27 -0.40 -15.65
N THR A 126 -6.32 0.35 -15.98
CA THR A 126 -6.49 0.99 -17.28
C THR A 126 -6.70 2.49 -17.07
N VAL A 127 -5.97 3.30 -17.84
CA VAL A 127 -6.23 4.74 -17.92
C VAL A 127 -7.30 4.95 -18.98
N GLU A 128 -8.40 5.55 -18.59
CA GLU A 128 -9.55 5.81 -19.46
C GLU A 128 -9.36 7.10 -20.30
N ALA A 129 -10.19 7.27 -21.32
CA ALA A 129 -10.11 8.43 -22.22
C ALA A 129 -10.33 9.77 -21.51
N ASP A 130 -11.10 9.79 -20.41
CA ASP A 130 -11.32 10.96 -19.55
C ASP A 130 -10.17 11.19 -18.56
N GLY A 131 -9.14 10.34 -18.59
CA GLY A 131 -7.99 10.39 -17.70
C GLY A 131 -8.17 9.66 -16.38
N GLY A 132 -9.34 9.09 -16.10
CA GLY A 132 -9.59 8.29 -14.89
C GLY A 132 -8.80 6.97 -14.89
N VAL A 133 -8.65 6.38 -13.71
CA VAL A 133 -8.02 5.06 -13.53
C VAL A 133 -9.04 4.03 -13.12
N GLN A 134 -9.35 3.13 -14.04
CA GLN A 134 -10.24 1.99 -13.81
C GLN A 134 -9.44 0.79 -13.30
N ILE A 135 -10.04 0.06 -12.36
CA ILE A 135 -9.52 -1.22 -11.88
C ILE A 135 -10.47 -2.33 -12.32
N THR A 136 -9.90 -3.35 -12.96
CA THR A 136 -10.55 -4.61 -13.26
C THR A 136 -9.79 -5.76 -12.61
N TYR A 137 -10.40 -6.93 -12.56
CA TYR A 137 -9.89 -8.05 -11.77
C TYR A 137 -9.59 -9.25 -12.66
N LEU A 138 -8.50 -9.93 -12.36
CA LEU A 138 -8.24 -11.26 -12.92
C LEU A 138 -9.14 -12.31 -12.23
N PRO A 139 -9.29 -13.49 -12.84
CA PRO A 139 -9.95 -14.62 -12.18
C PRO A 139 -9.37 -14.93 -10.81
N GLU A 140 -10.13 -15.65 -10.00
CA GLU A 140 -9.68 -16.07 -8.67
C GLU A 140 -8.43 -16.94 -8.74
N MET A 141 -7.54 -16.72 -7.76
CA MET A 141 -6.27 -17.43 -7.64
C MET A 141 -6.01 -17.78 -6.17
N LEU A 142 -5.34 -18.89 -5.94
CA LEU A 142 -4.97 -19.35 -4.60
C LEU A 142 -4.04 -18.35 -3.88
N GLU A 143 -3.15 -17.71 -4.63
CA GLU A 143 -2.20 -16.71 -4.09
C GLU A 143 -2.91 -15.56 -3.36
N GLY A 144 -4.09 -15.13 -3.82
CA GLY A 144 -4.88 -14.12 -3.15
C GLY A 144 -5.31 -14.56 -1.75
N GLN A 145 -5.74 -15.82 -1.61
CA GLN A 145 -6.22 -16.38 -0.36
C GLN A 145 -5.05 -16.60 0.63
N VAL A 146 -3.94 -17.12 0.15
CA VAL A 146 -2.71 -17.28 0.95
C VAL A 146 -2.21 -15.91 1.45
N ALA A 147 -2.20 -14.91 0.58
CA ALA A 147 -1.73 -13.57 0.91
C ALA A 147 -2.59 -12.92 2.00
N ILE A 148 -3.93 -12.96 1.87
CA ILE A 148 -4.81 -12.33 2.87
C ILE A 148 -4.76 -13.06 4.23
N LEU A 149 -4.74 -14.39 4.24
CA LEU A 149 -4.60 -15.17 5.47
C LEU A 149 -3.27 -14.89 6.19
N SER A 150 -2.20 -14.61 5.44
CA SER A 150 -0.89 -14.27 6.00
C SER A 150 -0.70 -12.79 6.31
N ALA A 151 -1.63 -11.92 5.91
CA ALA A 151 -1.50 -10.47 6.08
C ALA A 151 -1.58 -10.02 7.55
N GLY A 152 -2.16 -10.83 8.44
CA GLY A 152 -2.43 -10.47 9.83
C GLY A 152 -3.52 -9.38 9.97
N LEU A 153 -4.38 -9.25 8.94
CA LEU A 153 -5.48 -8.28 8.90
C LEU A 153 -6.80 -8.88 9.37
N LEU A 154 -7.05 -10.14 9.01
CA LEU A 154 -8.28 -10.84 9.36
C LEU A 154 -8.24 -11.37 10.79
N ASP A 155 -9.36 -11.32 11.48
CA ASP A 155 -9.54 -12.05 12.71
C ASP A 155 -9.71 -13.56 12.48
N ALA A 156 -9.86 -14.34 13.56
CA ALA A 156 -9.99 -15.80 13.49
C ALA A 156 -11.27 -16.23 12.73
N SER A 157 -12.38 -15.53 12.96
CA SER A 157 -13.67 -15.83 12.32
C SER A 157 -13.61 -15.53 10.83
N GLU A 158 -13.05 -14.38 10.44
CA GLU A 158 -12.86 -13.99 9.04
C GLU A 158 -11.92 -14.95 8.33
N SER A 159 -10.85 -15.40 9.01
CA SER A 159 -9.90 -16.38 8.45
C SER A 159 -10.57 -17.71 8.17
N VAL A 160 -11.41 -18.20 9.08
CA VAL A 160 -12.21 -19.42 8.86
C VAL A 160 -13.18 -19.23 7.70
N ALA A 161 -13.85 -18.08 7.62
CA ALA A 161 -14.77 -17.79 6.51
C ALA A 161 -14.08 -17.83 5.13
N VAL A 162 -12.83 -17.33 5.03
CA VAL A 162 -12.03 -17.42 3.79
C VAL A 162 -11.69 -18.87 3.46
N LEU A 163 -11.33 -19.70 4.46
CA LEU A 163 -11.04 -21.11 4.27
C LEU A 163 -12.28 -21.91 3.83
N ASP A 164 -13.43 -21.63 4.40
CA ASP A 164 -14.70 -22.25 3.99
C ASP A 164 -15.11 -21.82 2.57
N ALA A 165 -14.97 -20.55 2.23
CA ALA A 165 -15.18 -20.07 0.87
C ALA A 165 -14.23 -20.72 -0.14
N LEU A 166 -12.95 -20.90 0.23
CA LEU A 166 -11.98 -21.59 -0.60
C LEU A 166 -12.37 -23.06 -0.84
N LYS A 167 -12.79 -23.77 0.20
CA LYS A 167 -13.32 -25.14 0.12
C LYS A 167 -14.50 -25.27 -0.83
N ALA A 168 -15.39 -24.26 -0.83
CA ALA A 168 -16.60 -24.25 -1.68
C ALA A 168 -16.30 -23.79 -3.12
N SER A 169 -15.11 -23.30 -3.40
CA SER A 169 -14.74 -22.75 -4.70
C SER A 169 -14.17 -23.77 -5.67
N ALA A 170 -14.06 -23.39 -6.95
CA ALA A 170 -13.39 -24.18 -7.97
C ALA A 170 -11.86 -24.32 -7.77
N LEU A 171 -11.27 -23.54 -6.87
CA LEU A 171 -9.84 -23.65 -6.53
C LEU A 171 -9.52 -24.88 -5.65
N PHE A 172 -10.52 -25.44 -4.98
CA PHE A 172 -10.37 -26.61 -4.14
C PHE A 172 -10.72 -27.89 -4.94
N ARG A 173 -9.71 -28.51 -5.52
CA ARG A 173 -9.83 -29.74 -6.30
C ARG A 173 -8.80 -30.79 -5.87
#